data_b2be24a8ea8d2bc297b5eb011486635f
#
_entry.id   b2be24a8ea8d2bc297b5eb011486635f
#
_cell.length_a   1.000
_cell.length_b   1.000
_cell.length_c   1.000
_cell.angle_alpha   90.00
_cell.angle_beta   90.00
_cell.angle_gamma   90.00
#
_symmetry.space_group_name_H-M   'P 1'
#
loop_
_entity.id
_entity.type
_entity.pdbx_description
1 polymer ?
#
loop_
_entity_poly.entity_id
_entity_poly.type
_entity_poly.pdbx_seq_one_letter_code
_entity_poly.pdbx_strand_id
1 'polypeptide(L)'
;STLKDTQLFDVLVGYFRASGFHQLYDALEPVDKIRILVGLSVDRDSYEMMQFHQQNSTIDFESHQRTKKRYQQNLKEEIENSEENDNRLEIGIRKFIEFLKADCQDPEMDKAYNGNGKKLEIRAYPSKNIHAKVYIGKFKPEDRDYGFVITGSSNFSESGFVANREFNVELRSKRDVLFAEEQFNALWEESVDISEDFVDTIQNKTWL
;
A
#
# COMPACT_ATOMS: atom_id res chain seq x y z
N SER A 1 -7.60 10.59 17.27
CA SER A 1 -7.27 9.80 16.07
C SER A 1 -6.33 8.68 16.48
N THR A 2 -6.66 7.46 16.21
CA THR A 2 -5.86 6.26 16.52
C THR A 2 -4.45 6.30 15.91
N LEU A 3 -4.27 7.08 14.83
CA LEU A 3 -2.99 7.21 14.13
C LEU A 3 -1.99 8.19 14.77
N LYS A 4 -2.39 9.02 15.72
CA LYS A 4 -1.46 10.00 16.34
C LYS A 4 -0.30 9.35 17.10
N ASP A 5 -0.56 8.20 17.69
CA ASP A 5 0.40 7.47 18.53
C ASP A 5 0.97 6.26 17.77
N THR A 6 0.65 6.15 16.47
CA THR A 6 1.11 5.06 15.62
C THR A 6 2.53 5.33 15.12
N GLN A 7 3.42 4.40 15.37
CA GLN A 7 4.80 4.41 14.92
C GLN A 7 4.94 3.79 13.53
N LEU A 8 4.32 2.61 13.32
CA LEU A 8 4.32 1.89 12.05
C LEU A 8 2.87 1.65 11.61
N PHE A 9 2.59 1.92 10.34
CA PHE A 9 1.28 1.68 9.74
C PHE A 9 1.42 0.86 8.47
N ASP A 10 0.90 -0.36 8.52
CA ASP A 10 0.91 -1.32 7.41
C ASP A 10 -0.47 -1.41 6.77
N VAL A 11 -0.49 -1.40 5.45
CA VAL A 11 -1.70 -1.47 4.63
C VAL A 11 -1.58 -2.64 3.66
N LEU A 12 -2.46 -3.62 3.78
CA LEU A 12 -2.59 -4.74 2.85
C LEU A 12 -3.93 -4.65 2.15
N VAL A 13 -3.92 -4.33 0.86
CA VAL A 13 -5.15 -4.14 0.08
C VAL A 13 -5.05 -4.80 -1.30
N GLY A 14 -6.16 -5.34 -1.75
CA GLY A 14 -6.24 -5.88 -3.11
C GLY A 14 -6.21 -4.79 -4.19
N TYR A 15 -6.61 -3.58 -3.82
CA TYR A 15 -6.67 -2.43 -4.71
C TYR A 15 -6.33 -1.14 -3.95
N PHE A 16 -5.44 -0.35 -4.53
CA PHE A 16 -4.99 0.92 -3.99
C PHE A 16 -5.21 2.04 -5.00
N ARG A 17 -5.75 3.17 -4.55
CA ARG A 17 -5.85 4.41 -5.32
C ARG A 17 -5.15 5.55 -4.61
N ALA A 18 -4.30 6.26 -5.31
CA ALA A 18 -3.62 7.44 -4.80
C ALA A 18 -4.61 8.55 -4.37
N SER A 19 -5.78 8.63 -5.01
CA SER A 19 -6.87 9.54 -4.62
C SER A 19 -7.37 9.31 -3.18
N GLY A 20 -7.35 8.07 -2.69
CA GLY A 20 -7.71 7.75 -1.30
C GLY A 20 -6.75 8.37 -0.28
N PHE A 21 -5.52 8.68 -0.68
CA PHE A 21 -4.54 9.31 0.19
C PHE A 21 -4.95 10.72 0.63
N HIS A 22 -5.71 11.43 -0.20
CA HIS A 22 -6.27 12.74 0.15
C HIS A 22 -7.10 12.71 1.44
N GLN A 23 -7.77 11.61 1.73
CA GLN A 23 -8.59 11.48 2.94
C GLN A 23 -7.80 11.20 4.21
N LEU A 24 -6.57 10.71 4.08
CA LEU A 24 -5.81 10.17 5.20
C LEU A 24 -4.49 10.88 5.48
N TYR A 25 -3.95 11.70 4.54
CA TYR A 25 -2.60 12.22 4.66
C TYR A 25 -2.37 13.02 5.95
N ASP A 26 -3.33 13.84 6.39
CA ASP A 26 -3.23 14.58 7.66
C ASP A 26 -3.14 13.64 8.87
N ALA A 27 -3.88 12.53 8.82
CA ALA A 27 -3.86 11.53 9.89
C ALA A 27 -2.58 10.67 9.87
N LEU A 28 -1.97 10.51 8.69
CA LEU A 28 -0.74 9.74 8.48
C LEU A 28 0.54 10.58 8.69
N GLU A 29 0.42 11.91 8.76
CA GLU A 29 1.58 12.79 8.94
C GLU A 29 2.42 12.46 10.19
N PRO A 30 1.84 12.19 11.37
CA PRO A 30 2.60 11.85 12.57
C PRO A 30 3.17 10.43 12.58
N VAL A 31 2.81 9.56 11.61
CA VAL A 31 3.30 8.18 11.54
C VAL A 31 4.74 8.17 11.04
N ASP A 32 5.63 7.45 11.73
CA ASP A 32 7.06 7.42 11.40
C ASP A 32 7.34 6.60 10.12
N LYS A 33 6.69 5.45 9.97
CA LYS A 33 6.83 4.56 8.79
C LYS A 33 5.48 4.06 8.32
N ILE A 34 5.28 4.08 6.99
CA ILE A 34 4.09 3.57 6.32
C ILE A 34 4.52 2.57 5.26
N ARG A 35 3.95 1.36 5.29
CA ARG A 35 4.18 0.33 4.29
C ARG A 35 2.86 -0.06 3.62
N ILE A 36 2.80 0.02 2.30
CA ILE A 36 1.61 -0.33 1.52
C ILE A 36 1.93 -1.53 0.64
N LEU A 37 1.24 -2.63 0.86
CA LEU A 37 1.31 -3.83 0.04
C LEU A 37 0.04 -3.97 -0.79
N VAL A 38 0.18 -3.89 -2.11
CA VAL A 38 -0.95 -3.98 -3.03
C VAL A 38 -0.98 -5.31 -3.75
N GLY A 39 -2.17 -5.89 -3.84
CA GLY A 39 -2.45 -6.95 -4.80
C GLY A 39 -2.54 -6.38 -6.20
N LEU A 40 -2.07 -7.11 -7.18
CA LEU A 40 -2.36 -6.79 -8.55
C LEU A 40 -3.76 -7.31 -8.86
N SER A 41 -4.69 -6.42 -9.18
CA SER A 41 -5.98 -6.83 -9.76
C SER A 41 -5.71 -7.39 -11.15
N VAL A 42 -5.62 -8.71 -11.22
CA VAL A 42 -5.49 -9.44 -12.48
C VAL A 42 -6.89 -9.88 -12.87
N ASP A 43 -7.36 -9.54 -14.07
CA ASP A 43 -8.53 -10.20 -14.59
C ASP A 43 -8.27 -11.72 -14.71
N ARG A 44 -9.35 -12.49 -14.63
CA ARG A 44 -9.28 -13.95 -14.54
C ARG A 44 -8.50 -14.59 -15.70
N ASP A 45 -8.63 -14.06 -16.89
CA ASP A 45 -8.01 -14.59 -18.11
C ASP A 45 -6.49 -14.36 -18.11
N SER A 46 -6.05 -13.19 -17.65
CA SER A 46 -4.63 -12.90 -17.45
C SER A 46 -4.00 -13.74 -16.31
N TYR A 47 -4.78 -14.10 -15.29
CA TYR A 47 -4.33 -14.97 -14.19
C TYR A 47 -4.12 -16.42 -14.66
N GLU A 48 -5.05 -16.96 -15.45
CA GLU A 48 -4.93 -18.31 -16.02
C GLU A 48 -3.74 -18.40 -16.99
N MET A 49 -3.48 -17.37 -17.80
CA MET A 49 -2.28 -17.28 -18.63
C MET A 49 -0.99 -17.23 -17.82
N MET A 50 -0.97 -16.50 -16.70
CA MET A 50 0.20 -16.45 -15.81
C MET A 50 0.47 -17.80 -15.16
N GLN A 51 -0.55 -18.53 -14.72
CA GLN A 51 -0.39 -19.86 -14.14
C GLN A 51 0.17 -20.87 -15.15
N PHE A 52 -0.25 -20.80 -16.40
CA PHE A 52 0.25 -21.65 -17.46
C PHE A 52 1.75 -21.43 -17.75
N HIS A 53 2.21 -20.19 -17.67
CA HIS A 53 3.62 -19.84 -17.84
C HIS A 53 4.50 -20.12 -16.60
N GLN A 54 3.95 -20.09 -15.40
CA GLN A 54 4.70 -20.39 -14.16
C GLN A 54 5.12 -21.85 -14.03
N GLN A 55 4.42 -22.76 -14.67
CA GLN A 55 4.78 -24.20 -14.65
C GLN A 55 6.03 -24.53 -15.49
N ASN A 56 6.52 -23.61 -16.31
CA ASN A 56 7.55 -23.88 -17.35
C ASN A 56 8.77 -22.96 -17.38
N SER A 57 9.01 -22.04 -16.43
CA SER A 57 10.17 -21.16 -16.54
C SER A 57 10.87 -20.77 -15.25
N THR A 58 12.19 -20.71 -15.36
CA THR A 58 13.16 -20.10 -14.45
C THR A 58 12.75 -18.69 -14.05
N ILE A 59 12.36 -18.61 -12.85
CA ILE A 59 11.77 -17.63 -11.99
C ILE A 59 12.54 -16.30 -11.91
N ASP A 60 11.80 -15.28 -11.60
CA ASP A 60 11.92 -14.03 -10.87
C ASP A 60 12.06 -12.73 -11.68
N PHE A 61 13.08 -12.51 -12.46
CA PHE A 61 13.33 -11.17 -13.00
C PHE A 61 12.24 -10.71 -14.00
N GLU A 62 11.72 -11.61 -14.81
CA GLU A 62 10.65 -11.28 -15.77
C GLU A 62 9.30 -11.03 -15.07
N SER A 63 9.01 -11.74 -13.97
CA SER A 63 7.78 -11.55 -13.21
C SER A 63 7.79 -10.19 -12.49
N HIS A 64 8.93 -9.79 -11.94
CA HIS A 64 9.10 -8.47 -11.31
C HIS A 64 8.94 -7.32 -12.31
N GLN A 65 9.51 -7.42 -13.50
CA GLN A 65 9.35 -6.40 -14.53
C GLN A 65 7.90 -6.31 -15.04
N ARG A 66 7.23 -7.45 -15.21
CA ARG A 66 5.81 -7.48 -15.61
C ARG A 66 4.92 -6.86 -14.55
N THR A 67 5.19 -7.17 -13.27
CA THR A 67 4.49 -6.59 -12.11
C THR A 67 4.61 -5.07 -12.12
N LYS A 68 5.82 -4.54 -12.25
CA LYS A 68 6.08 -3.10 -12.32
C LYS A 68 5.35 -2.44 -13.49
N LYS A 69 5.47 -2.98 -14.70
CA LYS A 69 4.81 -2.44 -15.90
C LYS A 69 3.30 -2.40 -15.76
N ARG A 70 2.72 -3.46 -15.20
CA ARG A 70 1.27 -3.54 -15.02
C ARG A 70 0.77 -2.51 -14.01
N TYR A 71 1.48 -2.36 -12.90
CA TYR A 71 1.12 -1.35 -11.91
C TYR A 71 1.22 0.07 -12.49
N GLN A 72 2.28 0.36 -13.25
CA GLN A 72 2.44 1.63 -13.97
C GLN A 72 1.28 1.89 -14.94
N GLN A 73 0.82 0.86 -15.65
CA GLN A 73 -0.30 0.99 -16.58
C GLN A 73 -1.61 1.28 -15.84
N ASN A 74 -1.91 0.55 -14.77
CA ASN A 74 -3.11 0.78 -13.97
C ASN A 74 -3.13 2.18 -13.35
N LEU A 75 -1.98 2.64 -12.84
CA LEU A 75 -1.82 3.99 -12.29
C LEU A 75 -2.05 5.06 -13.37
N LYS A 76 -1.47 4.86 -14.55
CA LYS A 76 -1.66 5.78 -15.68
C LYS A 76 -3.12 5.87 -16.07
N GLU A 77 -3.81 4.74 -16.21
CA GLU A 77 -5.25 4.68 -16.51
C GLU A 77 -6.11 5.36 -15.44
N GLU A 78 -5.76 5.21 -14.16
CA GLU A 78 -6.46 5.90 -13.05
C GLU A 78 -6.36 7.43 -13.21
N ILE A 79 -5.17 7.94 -13.51
CA ILE A 79 -4.93 9.37 -13.66
C ILE A 79 -5.55 9.92 -14.95
N GLU A 80 -5.40 9.22 -16.08
CA GLU A 80 -5.94 9.65 -17.37
C GLU A 80 -7.47 9.62 -17.41
N ASN A 81 -8.12 8.71 -16.68
CA ASN A 81 -9.57 8.64 -16.59
C ASN A 81 -10.16 9.60 -15.55
N SER A 82 -9.33 10.30 -14.77
CA SER A 82 -9.78 11.36 -13.88
C SER A 82 -10.02 12.64 -14.67
N GLU A 83 -11.02 13.44 -14.25
CA GLU A 83 -11.19 14.77 -14.82
C GLU A 83 -9.97 15.64 -14.46
N GLU A 84 -9.38 16.35 -15.43
CA GLU A 84 -8.21 17.23 -15.27
C GLU A 84 -8.38 18.30 -14.17
N ASN A 85 -9.60 18.51 -13.69
CA ASN A 85 -9.95 19.47 -12.64
C ASN A 85 -10.27 18.85 -11.29
N ASP A 86 -9.98 17.58 -11.04
CA ASP A 86 -10.18 17.02 -9.71
C ASP A 86 -9.06 17.42 -8.76
N ASN A 87 -9.22 18.59 -8.15
CA ASN A 87 -8.29 19.16 -7.18
C ASN A 87 -7.99 18.21 -5.99
N ARG A 88 -8.90 17.32 -5.65
CA ARG A 88 -8.70 16.33 -4.57
C ARG A 88 -7.73 15.23 -5.00
N LEU A 89 -7.86 14.75 -6.22
CA LEU A 89 -6.95 13.76 -6.78
C LEU A 89 -5.54 14.34 -6.85
N GLU A 90 -5.40 15.55 -7.38
CA GLU A 90 -4.11 16.25 -7.47
C GLU A 90 -3.45 16.42 -6.10
N ILE A 91 -4.18 16.92 -5.10
CA ILE A 91 -3.67 17.06 -3.74
C ILE A 91 -3.25 15.72 -3.16
N GLY A 92 -4.10 14.68 -3.30
CA GLY A 92 -3.79 13.34 -2.81
C GLY A 92 -2.52 12.76 -3.41
N ILE A 93 -2.33 12.90 -4.72
CA ILE A 93 -1.15 12.41 -5.43
C ILE A 93 0.10 13.20 -5.05
N ARG A 94 0.03 14.54 -4.96
CA ARG A 94 1.17 15.36 -4.53
C ARG A 94 1.63 14.99 -3.13
N LYS A 95 0.70 14.82 -2.18
CA LYS A 95 1.00 14.40 -0.82
C LYS A 95 1.56 12.98 -0.77
N PHE A 96 1.06 12.09 -1.58
CA PHE A 96 1.60 10.73 -1.69
C PHE A 96 3.05 10.72 -2.16
N ILE A 97 3.37 11.54 -3.19
CA ILE A 97 4.75 11.70 -3.67
C ILE A 97 5.65 12.32 -2.59
N GLU A 98 5.16 13.32 -1.85
CA GLU A 98 5.92 13.91 -0.73
C GLU A 98 6.33 12.84 0.28
N PHE A 99 5.40 11.95 0.65
CA PHE A 99 5.68 10.85 1.61
C PHE A 99 6.63 9.80 1.04
N LEU A 100 6.53 9.47 -0.25
CA LEU A 100 7.47 8.57 -0.92
C LEU A 100 8.90 9.12 -0.97
N LYS A 101 9.05 10.45 -1.02
CA LYS A 101 10.36 11.13 -1.06
C LYS A 101 10.90 11.46 0.33
N ALA A 102 10.04 11.61 1.32
CA ALA A 102 10.44 11.93 2.69
C ALA A 102 11.23 10.76 3.31
N ASP A 103 12.24 11.08 4.12
CA ASP A 103 12.99 10.07 4.84
C ASP A 103 12.22 9.59 6.09
N CYS A 104 12.43 8.34 6.46
CA CYS A 104 11.91 7.79 7.71
C CYS A 104 12.58 8.49 8.90
N GLN A 105 11.76 8.93 9.87
CA GLN A 105 12.28 9.66 11.03
C GLN A 105 12.97 8.76 12.07
N ASP A 106 12.66 7.45 12.04
CA ASP A 106 13.31 6.44 12.89
C ASP A 106 14.07 5.42 12.02
N PRO A 107 15.38 5.65 11.75
CA PRO A 107 16.19 4.75 10.93
C PRO A 107 16.38 3.34 11.53
N GLU A 108 16.36 3.20 12.85
CA GLU A 108 16.51 1.90 13.49
C GLU A 108 15.24 1.05 13.32
N MET A 109 14.07 1.68 13.42
CA MET A 109 12.82 1.04 13.10
C MET A 109 12.74 0.67 11.62
N ASP A 110 13.09 1.58 10.73
CA ASP A 110 13.09 1.32 9.29
C ASP A 110 13.95 0.09 8.94
N LYS A 111 15.15 0.01 9.52
CA LYS A 111 16.05 -1.12 9.36
C LYS A 111 15.49 -2.42 9.94
N ALA A 112 14.81 -2.36 11.09
CA ALA A 112 14.19 -3.53 11.72
C ALA A 112 13.07 -4.15 10.86
N TYR A 113 12.46 -3.35 9.99
CA TYR A 113 11.40 -3.78 9.06
C TYR A 113 11.86 -3.88 7.59
N ASN A 114 13.16 -3.98 7.35
CA ASN A 114 13.76 -4.07 6.00
C ASN A 114 13.27 -2.95 5.07
N GLY A 115 13.19 -1.73 5.61
CA GLY A 115 12.73 -0.55 4.88
C GLY A 115 13.79 0.01 3.93
N ASN A 116 13.36 0.88 3.05
CA ASN A 116 14.19 1.56 2.05
C ASN A 116 14.68 2.96 2.48
N GLY A 117 14.57 3.30 3.76
CA GLY A 117 14.93 4.60 4.32
C GLY A 117 13.87 5.69 4.14
N LYS A 118 12.75 5.40 3.49
CA LYS A 118 11.69 6.38 3.23
C LYS A 118 10.52 6.24 4.22
N LYS A 119 9.83 7.35 4.44
CA LYS A 119 8.64 7.41 5.29
C LYS A 119 7.53 6.51 4.76
N LEU A 120 7.31 6.50 3.46
CA LEU A 120 6.33 5.65 2.79
C LEU A 120 7.00 4.77 1.76
N GLU A 121 6.64 3.50 1.79
CA GLU A 121 7.09 2.49 0.85
C GLU A 121 5.88 1.74 0.30
N ILE A 122 5.84 1.54 -1.02
CA ILE A 122 4.79 0.77 -1.67
C ILE A 122 5.38 -0.41 -2.43
N ARG A 123 4.83 -1.60 -2.20
CA ARG A 123 5.21 -2.83 -2.88
C ARG A 123 4.02 -3.52 -3.53
N ALA A 124 4.28 -4.25 -4.58
CA ALA A 124 3.30 -5.07 -5.26
C ALA A 124 3.60 -6.56 -5.07
N TYR A 125 2.55 -7.35 -4.80
CA TYR A 125 2.68 -8.80 -4.67
C TYR A 125 2.57 -9.48 -6.05
N PRO A 126 3.61 -10.20 -6.52
CA PRO A 126 3.74 -10.57 -7.92
C PRO A 126 2.92 -11.78 -8.36
N SER A 127 2.58 -12.68 -7.45
CA SER A 127 2.23 -14.05 -7.86
C SER A 127 0.80 -14.51 -7.55
N LYS A 128 0.02 -13.76 -6.78
CA LYS A 128 -1.36 -14.15 -6.40
C LYS A 128 -2.25 -12.93 -6.23
N ASN A 129 -3.55 -13.11 -6.49
CA ASN A 129 -4.54 -12.08 -6.17
C ASN A 129 -4.68 -11.94 -4.65
N ILE A 130 -4.19 -10.83 -4.11
CA ILE A 130 -4.51 -10.43 -2.75
C ILE A 130 -5.88 -9.74 -2.78
N HIS A 131 -6.84 -10.30 -2.08
CA HIS A 131 -8.16 -9.68 -1.89
C HIS A 131 -8.37 -9.24 -0.44
N ALA A 132 -7.30 -9.14 0.32
CA ALA A 132 -7.32 -8.66 1.69
C ALA A 132 -7.55 -7.15 1.75
N LYS A 133 -8.09 -6.69 2.87
CA LYS A 133 -8.21 -5.30 3.26
C LYS A 133 -7.90 -5.26 4.75
N VAL A 134 -6.62 -5.10 5.05
CA VAL A 134 -6.09 -5.14 6.41
C VAL A 134 -5.22 -3.92 6.64
N TYR A 135 -5.48 -3.25 7.74
CA TYR A 135 -4.74 -2.08 8.20
C TYR A 135 -4.21 -2.39 9.59
N ILE A 136 -2.90 -2.32 9.77
CA ILE A 136 -2.23 -2.67 11.02
C ILE A 136 -1.50 -1.43 11.52
N GLY A 137 -1.83 -0.99 12.73
CA GLY A 137 -1.11 0.08 13.40
C GLY A 137 -0.36 -0.45 14.60
N LYS A 138 0.93 -0.15 14.67
CA LYS A 138 1.75 -0.39 15.86
C LYS A 138 1.99 0.91 16.57
N PHE A 139 1.66 0.95 17.85
CA PHE A 139 1.86 2.14 18.68
C PHE A 139 3.32 2.30 19.12
N LYS A 140 3.66 3.50 19.55
CA LYS A 140 4.95 3.80 20.16
C LYS A 140 5.14 2.99 21.44
N PRO A 141 6.38 2.67 21.84
CA PRO A 141 6.66 1.82 23.00
C PRO A 141 6.09 2.33 24.32
N GLU A 142 5.84 3.64 24.41
CA GLU A 142 5.29 4.30 25.61
C GLU A 142 3.77 4.15 25.73
N ASP A 143 3.10 3.71 24.65
CA ASP A 143 1.66 3.51 24.67
C ASP A 143 1.28 2.28 25.51
N ARG A 144 0.10 2.35 26.12
CA ARG A 144 -0.44 1.25 26.92
C ARG A 144 -0.76 0.03 26.08
N ASP A 145 -1.26 0.26 24.85
CA ASP A 145 -1.67 -0.79 23.93
C ASP A 145 -0.56 -1.04 22.90
N TYR A 146 -0.45 -2.27 22.43
CA TYR A 146 0.55 -2.64 21.43
C TYR A 146 0.25 -2.06 20.07
N GLY A 147 -1.02 -2.04 19.68
CA GLY A 147 -1.46 -1.61 18.37
C GLY A 147 -2.91 -1.98 18.08
N PHE A 148 -3.26 -1.96 16.81
CA PHE A 148 -4.58 -2.35 16.32
C PHE A 148 -4.52 -3.02 14.95
N VAL A 149 -5.55 -3.79 14.62
CA VAL A 149 -5.82 -4.31 13.27
C VAL A 149 -7.23 -3.92 12.88
N ILE A 150 -7.37 -3.30 11.72
CA ILE A 150 -8.68 -3.10 11.08
C ILE A 150 -8.75 -4.00 9.87
N THR A 151 -9.81 -4.80 9.77
CA THR A 151 -10.07 -5.64 8.60
C THR A 151 -11.54 -5.60 8.22
N GLY A 152 -11.84 -5.75 6.94
CA GLY A 152 -13.21 -5.69 6.44
C GLY A 152 -13.28 -5.55 4.93
N SER A 153 -14.26 -4.79 4.46
CA SER A 153 -14.52 -4.61 3.02
C SER A 153 -13.83 -3.40 2.39
N SER A 154 -13.37 -2.43 3.20
CA SER A 154 -12.84 -1.14 2.72
C SER A 154 -11.47 -1.26 2.05
N ASN A 155 -11.40 -0.98 0.75
CA ASN A 155 -10.12 -0.75 0.07
C ASN A 155 -9.55 0.64 0.38
N PHE A 156 -8.26 0.83 0.12
CA PHE A 156 -7.61 2.13 0.21
C PHE A 156 -8.00 3.00 -0.99
N SER A 157 -9.19 3.57 -0.93
CA SER A 157 -9.75 4.43 -1.98
C SER A 157 -10.76 5.41 -1.36
N GLU A 158 -11.04 6.52 -2.05
CA GLU A 158 -12.04 7.47 -1.60
C GLU A 158 -13.42 6.81 -1.43
N SER A 159 -13.83 5.96 -2.38
CA SER A 159 -15.10 5.21 -2.29
C SER A 159 -15.15 4.25 -1.10
N GLY A 160 -14.03 3.61 -0.76
CA GLY A 160 -13.94 2.71 0.39
C GLY A 160 -14.00 3.43 1.74
N PHE A 161 -13.61 4.70 1.78
CA PHE A 161 -13.63 5.47 3.04
C PHE A 161 -14.90 6.29 3.25
N VAL A 162 -15.53 6.75 2.18
CA VAL A 162 -16.61 7.76 2.29
C VAL A 162 -17.89 7.36 1.56
N ALA A 163 -17.81 6.77 0.37
CA ALA A 163 -18.96 6.62 -0.52
C ALA A 163 -19.74 5.32 -0.32
N ASN A 164 -19.08 4.23 0.05
CA ASN A 164 -19.68 2.92 0.18
C ASN A 164 -20.10 2.64 1.63
N ARG A 165 -21.11 1.77 1.80
CA ARG A 165 -21.41 1.16 3.10
C ARG A 165 -20.45 0.01 3.31
N GLU A 166 -19.45 0.22 4.17
CA GLU A 166 -18.40 -0.75 4.45
C GLU A 166 -18.56 -1.33 5.86
N PHE A 167 -18.17 -2.57 6.01
CA PHE A 167 -18.14 -3.23 7.31
C PHE A 167 -16.68 -3.55 7.67
N ASN A 168 -16.21 -2.91 8.72
CA ASN A 168 -14.85 -3.11 9.24
C ASN A 168 -14.90 -3.49 10.72
N VAL A 169 -13.97 -4.34 11.12
CA VAL A 169 -13.78 -4.76 12.51
C VAL A 169 -12.41 -4.28 12.98
N GLU A 170 -12.34 -3.68 14.16
CA GLU A 170 -11.10 -3.33 14.81
C GLU A 170 -10.78 -4.33 15.93
N LEU A 171 -9.56 -4.88 15.89
CA LEU A 171 -9.00 -5.80 16.90
C LEU A 171 -7.84 -5.11 17.60
N ARG A 172 -7.79 -5.16 18.92
CA ARG A 172 -6.74 -4.52 19.74
C ARG A 172 -5.95 -5.50 20.60
N SER A 173 -6.29 -6.79 20.56
CA SER A 173 -5.52 -7.80 21.26
C SER A 173 -4.09 -7.85 20.69
N LYS A 174 -3.09 -7.80 21.56
CA LYS A 174 -1.68 -7.92 21.14
C LYS A 174 -1.43 -9.17 20.30
N ARG A 175 -2.12 -10.27 20.62
CA ARG A 175 -2.02 -11.52 19.87
C ARG A 175 -2.49 -11.37 18.43
N ASP A 176 -3.60 -10.67 18.22
CA ASP A 176 -4.18 -10.47 16.89
C ASP A 176 -3.31 -9.53 16.05
N VAL A 177 -2.75 -8.48 16.68
CA VAL A 177 -1.83 -7.56 16.02
C VAL A 177 -0.54 -8.27 15.61
N LEU A 178 0.08 -9.05 16.50
CA LEU A 178 1.29 -9.82 16.19
C LEU A 178 1.05 -10.83 15.06
N PHE A 179 -0.09 -11.52 15.06
CA PHE A 179 -0.44 -12.43 13.99
C PHE A 179 -0.57 -11.71 12.64
N ALA A 180 -1.25 -10.56 12.62
CA ALA A 180 -1.41 -9.78 11.40
C ALA A 180 -0.07 -9.21 10.89
N GLU A 181 0.81 -8.74 11.80
CA GLU A 181 2.17 -8.30 11.47
C GLU A 181 2.99 -9.45 10.84
N GLU A 182 2.94 -10.64 11.42
CA GLU A 182 3.65 -11.82 10.91
C GLU A 182 3.20 -12.17 9.48
N GLN A 183 1.88 -12.20 9.25
CA GLN A 183 1.33 -12.48 7.92
C GLN A 183 1.69 -11.37 6.91
N PHE A 184 1.62 -10.11 7.32
CA PHE A 184 2.02 -8.99 6.47
C PHE A 184 3.50 -9.06 6.10
N ASN A 185 4.39 -9.27 7.09
CA ASN A 185 5.82 -9.34 6.86
C ASN A 185 6.21 -10.49 5.92
N ALA A 186 5.57 -11.66 6.04
CA ALA A 186 5.81 -12.78 5.12
C ALA A 186 5.48 -12.41 3.67
N LEU A 187 4.36 -11.72 3.42
CA LEU A 187 4.00 -11.24 2.09
C LEU A 187 4.90 -10.09 1.62
N TRP A 188 5.33 -9.24 2.55
CA TRP A 188 6.23 -8.10 2.27
C TRP A 188 7.58 -8.55 1.74
N GLU A 189 8.17 -9.59 2.33
CA GLU A 189 9.44 -10.16 1.89
C GLU A 189 9.38 -10.76 0.47
N GLU A 190 8.23 -11.28 0.07
CA GLU A 190 8.01 -11.85 -1.26
C GLU A 190 7.60 -10.79 -2.30
N SER A 191 7.40 -9.54 -1.89
CA SER A 191 6.87 -8.47 -2.73
C SER A 191 7.96 -7.68 -3.46
N VAL A 192 7.54 -6.91 -4.47
CA VAL A 192 8.42 -6.08 -5.31
C VAL A 192 8.23 -4.62 -4.96
N ASP A 193 9.31 -3.91 -4.64
CA ASP A 193 9.28 -2.46 -4.46
C ASP A 193 8.96 -1.75 -5.78
N ILE A 194 7.92 -0.92 -5.74
CA ILE A 194 7.44 -0.11 -6.88
C ILE A 194 7.44 1.40 -6.56
N SER A 195 8.05 1.80 -5.44
CA SER A 195 8.00 3.18 -4.95
C SER A 195 8.59 4.17 -5.95
N GLU A 196 9.78 3.88 -6.49
CA GLU A 196 10.44 4.73 -7.50
C GLU A 196 9.66 4.72 -8.83
N ASP A 197 9.22 3.54 -9.29
CA ASP A 197 8.43 3.39 -10.51
C ASP A 197 7.11 4.18 -10.43
N PHE A 198 6.54 4.29 -9.22
CA PHE A 198 5.34 5.07 -8.96
C PHE A 198 5.61 6.57 -9.17
N VAL A 199 6.67 7.08 -8.54
CA VAL A 199 7.08 8.49 -8.69
C VAL A 199 7.37 8.83 -10.14
N ASP A 200 8.16 8.00 -10.83
CA ASP A 200 8.52 8.21 -12.24
C ASP A 200 7.32 8.22 -13.17
N THR A 201 6.34 7.33 -12.91
CA THR A 201 5.14 7.25 -13.74
C THR A 201 4.31 8.53 -13.60
N ILE A 202 4.11 9.03 -12.40
CA ILE A 202 3.35 10.27 -12.19
C ILE A 202 4.07 11.46 -12.81
N GLN A 203 5.36 11.64 -12.52
CA GLN A 203 6.09 12.83 -12.94
C GLN A 203 6.37 12.92 -14.44
N ASN A 204 6.55 11.78 -15.11
CA ASN A 204 7.01 11.73 -16.49
C ASN A 204 6.00 11.23 -17.51
N LYS A 205 4.88 10.64 -17.06
CA LYS A 205 3.93 9.96 -17.96
C LYS A 205 2.49 10.41 -17.79
N THR A 206 2.22 11.39 -16.94
CA THR A 206 0.88 11.93 -16.70
C THR A 206 0.89 13.45 -16.79
N TRP A 207 -0.29 14.05 -16.81
CA TRP A 207 -0.48 15.52 -16.84
C TRP A 207 -0.21 16.20 -15.47
N LEU A 208 -0.03 15.42 -14.41
CA LEU A 208 0.34 15.88 -13.07
C LEU A 208 1.86 16.05 -12.97
#